data_69140c1af1f6f470a0ce4b6c8651be45
#
_entry.id   69140c1af1f6f470a0ce4b6c8651be45
#
_cell.length_a   1.000
_cell.length_b   1.000
_cell.length_c   1.000
_cell.angle_alpha   90.00
_cell.angle_beta   90.00
_cell.angle_gamma   90.00
#
_symmetry.space_group_name_H-M   'P 1'
#
loop_
_entity.id
_entity.type
_entity.pdbx_description
1 polymer ?
#
loop_
_entity_poly.entity_id
_entity_poly.type
_entity_poly.pdbx_seq_one_letter_code
_entity_poly.pdbx_strand_id
1 'polypeptide(L)'
;MKRILLMVLRNLLLVPWMWCRLCYHAAHPDKYSLEEHFKMLRFIVQRANKGGNVIVESYGAENLPEQDGFVMYPNHQGLYDVLAIAGACSRTFTVVAKKEVEHIPFLKQVFACIHALFMDRENLRQSMQVINEAADAVKEGKNVILFPEGTRSRKGNQLLEFKSGSFKIAVKAKCPIVPVALIDTYKAFDTGSIEPLTVQVHFLKPMYYDEYKDMKTTEIAAEVKRRVEETIKEYGGWD
;
A
#
# COMPACT_ATOMS: atom_id res chain seq x y z
N MET A 1 18.76 4.97 1.42
CA MET A 1 19.58 4.30 2.48
C MET A 1 19.92 5.22 3.66
N LYS A 2 20.44 6.46 3.45
CA LYS A 2 20.82 7.36 4.56
C LYS A 2 19.67 7.67 5.53
N ARG A 3 18.46 7.90 5.02
CA ARG A 3 17.26 8.18 5.85
C ARG A 3 16.86 6.99 6.74
N ILE A 4 16.98 5.75 6.24
CA ILE A 4 16.73 4.54 7.04
C ILE A 4 17.72 4.47 8.21
N LEU A 5 19.00 4.73 7.94
CA LEU A 5 20.02 4.80 9.01
C LEU A 5 19.66 5.88 10.05
N LEU A 6 19.23 7.07 9.60
CA LEU A 6 18.77 8.14 10.49
C LEU A 6 17.57 7.71 11.34
N MET A 7 16.58 7.02 10.72
CA MET A 7 15.44 6.46 11.45
C MET A 7 15.87 5.50 12.55
N VAL A 8 16.83 4.61 12.26
CA VAL A 8 17.37 3.67 13.24
C VAL A 8 18.15 4.39 14.35
N LEU A 9 19.07 5.29 13.99
CA LEU A 9 19.93 6.01 14.98
C LEU A 9 19.09 6.85 15.95
N ARG A 10 18.07 7.58 15.46
CA ARG A 10 17.22 8.39 16.33
C ARG A 10 16.23 7.59 17.17
N ASN A 11 16.06 6.31 16.88
CA ASN A 11 15.24 5.39 17.66
C ASN A 11 16.07 4.27 18.30
N LEU A 12 17.38 4.42 18.44
CA LEU A 12 18.30 3.35 18.81
C LEU A 12 17.86 2.59 20.08
N LEU A 13 17.38 3.29 21.09
CA LEU A 13 16.89 2.68 22.34
C LEU A 13 15.57 1.91 22.17
N LEU A 14 14.75 2.28 21.17
CA LEU A 14 13.47 1.64 20.90
C LEU A 14 13.54 0.53 19.84
N VAL A 15 14.55 0.56 18.98
CA VAL A 15 14.71 -0.40 17.88
C VAL A 15 14.72 -1.85 18.36
N PRO A 16 15.48 -2.25 19.42
CA PRO A 16 15.46 -3.64 19.88
C PRO A 16 14.06 -4.07 20.35
N TRP A 17 13.36 -3.21 21.09
CA TRP A 17 12.00 -3.50 21.56
C TRP A 17 11.03 -3.60 20.40
N MET A 18 11.06 -2.65 19.43
CA MET A 18 10.21 -2.68 18.25
C MET A 18 10.45 -3.93 17.42
N TRP A 19 11.72 -4.31 17.24
CA TRP A 19 12.10 -5.50 16.50
C TRP A 19 11.61 -6.79 17.18
N CYS A 20 11.86 -6.97 18.47
CA CYS A 20 11.39 -8.12 19.23
C CYS A 20 9.86 -8.23 19.15
N ARG A 21 9.16 -7.09 19.30
CA ARG A 21 7.71 -7.07 19.24
C ARG A 21 7.17 -7.41 17.85
N LEU A 22 7.78 -6.86 16.79
CA LEU A 22 7.45 -7.19 15.41
C LEU A 22 7.67 -8.69 15.12
N CYS A 23 8.82 -9.24 15.52
CA CYS A 23 9.11 -10.67 15.34
C CYS A 23 8.12 -11.55 16.11
N TYR A 24 7.74 -11.15 17.33
CA TYR A 24 6.77 -11.89 18.13
C TYR A 24 5.39 -11.91 17.48
N HIS A 25 4.90 -10.76 17.00
CA HIS A 25 3.64 -10.68 16.26
C HIS A 25 3.67 -11.50 14.96
N ALA A 26 4.78 -11.41 14.21
CA ALA A 26 4.96 -12.15 12.97
C ALA A 26 5.02 -13.68 13.17
N ALA A 27 5.56 -14.14 14.31
CA ALA A 27 5.60 -15.57 14.65
C ALA A 27 4.25 -16.11 15.17
N HIS A 28 3.32 -15.21 15.52
CA HIS A 28 2.01 -15.58 16.07
C HIS A 28 0.90 -14.77 15.36
N PRO A 29 0.76 -14.89 14.01
CA PRO A 29 -0.15 -14.05 13.23
C PRO A 29 -1.61 -14.25 13.64
N ASP A 30 -2.01 -15.45 14.05
CA ASP A 30 -3.38 -15.78 14.43
C ASP A 30 -3.71 -15.48 15.91
N LYS A 31 -2.71 -15.09 16.72
CA LYS A 31 -2.89 -14.78 18.15
C LYS A 31 -3.48 -13.39 18.36
N TYR A 32 -3.24 -12.50 17.44
CA TYR A 32 -3.66 -11.10 17.51
C TYR A 32 -4.60 -10.79 16.35
N SER A 33 -5.57 -9.91 16.61
CA SER A 33 -6.42 -9.37 15.55
C SER A 33 -5.60 -8.50 14.57
N LEU A 34 -6.10 -8.33 13.35
CA LEU A 34 -5.48 -7.46 12.36
C LEU A 34 -5.34 -6.02 12.89
N GLU A 35 -6.32 -5.54 13.66
CA GLU A 35 -6.26 -4.24 14.33
C GLU A 35 -5.07 -4.12 15.29
N GLU A 36 -4.82 -5.14 16.10
CA GLU A 36 -3.70 -5.16 17.04
C GLU A 36 -2.35 -5.17 16.30
N HIS A 37 -2.25 -5.93 15.20
CA HIS A 37 -1.08 -5.87 14.32
C HIS A 37 -0.88 -4.46 13.75
N PHE A 38 -1.94 -3.83 13.24
CA PHE A 38 -1.87 -2.48 12.68
C PHE A 38 -1.54 -1.42 13.73
N LYS A 39 -2.06 -1.54 14.95
CA LYS A 39 -1.69 -0.64 16.06
C LYS A 39 -0.18 -0.66 16.33
N MET A 40 0.41 -1.83 16.36
CA MET A 40 1.86 -2.00 16.51
C MET A 40 2.62 -1.46 15.28
N LEU A 41 2.19 -1.80 14.06
CA LEU A 41 2.84 -1.35 12.84
C LEU A 41 2.77 0.17 12.68
N ARG A 42 1.63 0.80 12.94
CA ARG A 42 1.47 2.27 12.91
C ARG A 42 2.38 2.95 13.93
N PHE A 43 2.53 2.40 15.13
CA PHE A 43 3.49 2.91 16.10
C PHE A 43 4.93 2.89 15.53
N ILE A 44 5.35 1.76 14.93
CA ILE A 44 6.69 1.64 14.30
C ILE A 44 6.84 2.68 13.18
N VAL A 45 5.83 2.81 12.29
CA VAL A 45 5.83 3.77 11.18
C VAL A 45 5.94 5.21 11.70
N GLN A 46 5.15 5.59 12.70
CA GLN A 46 5.19 6.93 13.31
C GLN A 46 6.57 7.24 13.90
N ARG A 47 7.17 6.27 14.61
CA ARG A 47 8.54 6.42 15.18
C ARG A 47 9.59 6.54 14.08
N ALA A 48 9.48 5.73 13.02
CA ALA A 48 10.36 5.80 11.86
C ALA A 48 10.25 7.16 11.15
N ASN A 49 9.03 7.61 10.87
CA ASN A 49 8.76 8.88 10.22
C ASN A 49 9.34 10.06 11.01
N LYS A 50 9.06 10.12 12.31
CA LYS A 50 9.64 11.16 13.19
C LYS A 50 11.17 11.10 13.19
N GLY A 51 11.76 9.91 13.29
CA GLY A 51 13.21 9.70 13.23
C GLY A 51 13.81 10.07 11.87
N GLY A 52 13.06 9.88 10.78
CA GLY A 52 13.50 10.11 9.42
C GLY A 52 13.21 11.50 8.86
N ASN A 53 12.65 12.42 9.63
CA ASN A 53 12.16 13.72 9.15
C ASN A 53 11.13 13.57 8.00
N VAL A 54 10.21 12.61 8.11
CA VAL A 54 9.14 12.42 7.12
C VAL A 54 7.81 12.80 7.73
N ILE A 55 7.08 13.65 7.03
CA ILE A 55 5.69 14.00 7.30
C ILE A 55 4.84 13.29 6.24
N VAL A 56 3.82 12.58 6.67
CA VAL A 56 2.82 11.98 5.77
C VAL A 56 1.54 12.78 5.90
N GLU A 57 1.18 13.46 4.84
CA GLU A 57 -0.11 14.17 4.74
C GLU A 57 -1.14 13.24 4.11
N SER A 58 -2.32 13.18 4.73
CA SER A 58 -3.44 12.35 4.29
C SER A 58 -4.59 13.24 3.84
N TYR A 59 -5.08 13.00 2.64
CA TYR A 59 -6.19 13.72 2.03
C TYR A 59 -7.28 12.76 1.60
N GLY A 60 -8.54 13.16 1.74
CA GLY A 60 -9.68 12.36 1.30
C GLY A 60 -9.90 11.09 2.11
N ALA A 61 -9.43 11.00 3.37
CA ALA A 61 -9.68 9.84 4.23
C ALA A 61 -11.18 9.60 4.46
N GLU A 62 -11.99 10.64 4.37
CA GLU A 62 -13.45 10.60 4.41
C GLU A 62 -14.09 9.94 3.17
N ASN A 63 -13.36 9.78 2.08
CA ASN A 63 -13.80 9.06 0.89
C ASN A 63 -13.75 7.54 1.04
N LEU A 64 -13.05 7.03 2.06
CA LEU A 64 -12.99 5.59 2.28
C LEU A 64 -14.40 5.05 2.54
N PRO A 65 -14.79 3.90 1.94
CA PRO A 65 -16.09 3.29 2.19
C PRO A 65 -16.38 3.12 3.69
N GLU A 66 -17.63 3.31 4.11
CA GLU A 66 -18.03 3.14 5.51
C GLU A 66 -17.77 1.71 5.99
N GLN A 67 -18.02 0.73 5.14
CA GLN A 67 -17.78 -0.69 5.41
C GLN A 67 -16.46 -1.14 4.83
N ASP A 68 -15.76 -2.03 5.53
CA ASP A 68 -14.59 -2.73 5.02
C ASP A 68 -14.98 -3.74 3.94
N GLY A 69 -13.99 -4.21 3.17
CA GLY A 69 -14.21 -5.06 2.02
C GLY A 69 -14.09 -4.28 0.70
N PHE A 70 -13.08 -3.44 0.56
CA PHE A 70 -12.77 -2.68 -0.63
C PHE A 70 -11.33 -2.92 -1.12
N VAL A 71 -11.04 -2.55 -2.36
CA VAL A 71 -9.68 -2.64 -2.91
C VAL A 71 -9.13 -1.25 -3.18
N MET A 72 -7.94 -0.98 -2.63
CA MET A 72 -7.16 0.23 -2.93
C MET A 72 -6.19 -0.04 -4.08
N TYR A 73 -6.18 0.86 -5.06
CA TYR A 73 -5.28 0.80 -6.21
C TYR A 73 -4.38 2.05 -6.26
N PRO A 74 -3.25 2.04 -5.53
CA PRO A 74 -2.28 3.12 -5.57
C PRO A 74 -1.34 3.01 -6.78
N ASN A 75 -0.78 4.16 -7.21
CA ASN A 75 0.43 4.16 -8.02
C ASN A 75 1.64 3.67 -7.21
N HIS A 76 2.70 3.20 -7.87
CA HIS A 76 3.84 2.58 -7.19
C HIS A 76 5.15 3.31 -7.49
N GLN A 77 5.63 4.07 -6.53
CA GLN A 77 6.84 4.88 -6.64
C GLN A 77 8.07 4.22 -6.02
N GLY A 78 7.94 3.69 -4.81
CA GLY A 78 9.08 3.22 -4.03
C GLY A 78 8.75 2.18 -2.95
N LEU A 79 9.77 1.82 -2.17
CA LEU A 79 9.60 0.91 -1.03
C LEU A 79 8.83 1.53 0.14
N TYR A 80 8.73 2.86 0.17
CA TYR A 80 8.06 3.58 1.24
C TYR A 80 6.53 3.63 1.09
N ASP A 81 5.98 3.32 -0.09
CA ASP A 81 4.57 3.49 -0.45
C ASP A 81 3.60 2.84 0.55
N VAL A 82 3.84 1.56 0.89
CA VAL A 82 2.99 0.83 1.85
C VAL A 82 3.07 1.45 3.25
N LEU A 83 4.25 1.96 3.65
CA LEU A 83 4.43 2.63 4.93
C LEU A 83 3.71 3.99 4.96
N ALA A 84 3.73 4.72 3.84
CA ALA A 84 2.97 5.96 3.70
C ALA A 84 1.47 5.70 3.86
N ILE A 85 0.93 4.69 3.15
CA ILE A 85 -0.48 4.31 3.27
C ILE A 85 -0.80 3.86 4.71
N ALA A 86 0.05 3.04 5.34
CA ALA A 86 -0.16 2.59 6.72
C ALA A 86 -0.17 3.74 7.73
N GLY A 87 0.59 4.81 7.45
CA GLY A 87 0.60 6.04 8.26
C GLY A 87 -0.62 6.93 8.03
N ALA A 88 -1.20 6.92 6.82
CA ALA A 88 -2.30 7.77 6.40
C ALA A 88 -3.69 7.13 6.56
N CYS A 89 -3.79 5.80 6.37
CA CYS A 89 -5.05 5.07 6.38
C CYS A 89 -5.46 4.67 7.79
N SER A 90 -6.69 4.98 8.18
CA SER A 90 -7.28 4.55 9.47
C SER A 90 -7.72 3.08 9.45
N ARG A 91 -7.99 2.51 8.26
CA ARG A 91 -8.44 1.13 8.10
C ARG A 91 -7.26 0.15 8.11
N THR A 92 -7.53 -1.09 8.46
CA THR A 92 -6.59 -2.19 8.27
C THR A 92 -6.65 -2.68 6.82
N PHE A 93 -5.58 -3.30 6.34
CA PHE A 93 -5.54 -3.84 4.99
C PHE A 93 -4.51 -4.97 4.87
N THR A 94 -4.68 -5.82 3.88
CA THR A 94 -3.64 -6.72 3.38
C THR A 94 -3.07 -6.20 2.07
N VAL A 95 -1.92 -6.71 1.65
CA VAL A 95 -1.23 -6.28 0.42
C VAL A 95 -0.96 -7.47 -0.47
N VAL A 96 -1.23 -7.34 -1.77
CA VAL A 96 -0.71 -8.27 -2.77
C VAL A 96 0.70 -7.83 -3.15
N ALA A 97 1.69 -8.57 -2.68
CA ALA A 97 3.11 -8.27 -2.86
C ALA A 97 3.78 -9.20 -3.88
N LYS A 98 4.95 -8.79 -4.38
CA LYS A 98 5.77 -9.63 -5.25
C LYS A 98 6.42 -10.76 -4.41
N LYS A 99 6.43 -12.00 -4.90
CA LYS A 99 6.96 -13.17 -4.21
C LYS A 99 8.41 -13.00 -3.74
N GLU A 100 9.24 -12.31 -4.51
CA GLU A 100 10.66 -12.12 -4.20
C GLU A 100 10.92 -11.27 -2.94
N VAL A 101 9.92 -10.52 -2.46
CA VAL A 101 10.07 -9.73 -1.24
C VAL A 101 9.68 -10.50 0.02
N GLU A 102 9.12 -11.70 -0.12
CA GLU A 102 8.67 -12.56 0.99
C GLU A 102 9.78 -12.87 2.00
N HIS A 103 11.02 -12.99 1.53
CA HIS A 103 12.15 -13.41 2.36
C HIS A 103 13.03 -12.25 2.84
N ILE A 104 12.72 -11.00 2.46
CA ILE A 104 13.50 -9.84 2.88
C ILE A 104 13.28 -9.59 4.37
N PRO A 105 14.34 -9.58 5.21
CA PRO A 105 14.22 -9.25 6.62
C PRO A 105 13.49 -7.91 6.83
N PHE A 106 12.75 -7.78 7.92
CA PHE A 106 11.81 -6.71 8.22
C PHE A 106 10.53 -6.77 7.38
N LEU A 107 10.60 -6.84 6.04
CA LEU A 107 9.40 -6.94 5.20
C LEU A 107 8.67 -8.26 5.45
N LYS A 108 9.40 -9.38 5.57
CA LYS A 108 8.82 -10.68 5.94
C LYS A 108 7.95 -10.59 7.19
N GLN A 109 8.44 -9.93 8.24
CA GLN A 109 7.71 -9.80 9.50
C GLN A 109 6.48 -8.89 9.35
N VAL A 110 6.63 -7.76 8.64
CA VAL A 110 5.50 -6.86 8.35
C VAL A 110 4.42 -7.59 7.55
N PHE A 111 4.81 -8.29 6.49
CA PHE A 111 3.88 -9.03 5.63
C PHE A 111 3.17 -10.17 6.36
N ALA A 112 3.86 -10.86 7.29
CA ALA A 112 3.21 -11.86 8.13
C ALA A 112 2.11 -11.23 9.02
N CYS A 113 2.39 -10.07 9.63
CA CYS A 113 1.43 -9.36 10.47
C CYS A 113 0.18 -8.87 9.72
N ILE A 114 0.29 -8.56 8.43
CA ILE A 114 -0.84 -8.08 7.62
C ILE A 114 -1.43 -9.16 6.72
N HIS A 115 -1.04 -10.42 6.89
CA HIS A 115 -1.47 -11.57 6.09
C HIS A 115 -1.33 -11.32 4.58
N ALA A 116 -0.15 -10.78 4.15
CA ALA A 116 0.08 -10.42 2.76
C ALA A 116 0.00 -11.63 1.83
N LEU A 117 -0.54 -11.41 0.63
CA LEU A 117 -0.62 -12.41 -0.43
C LEU A 117 0.56 -12.22 -1.39
N PHE A 118 1.26 -13.31 -1.72
CA PHE A 118 2.46 -13.23 -2.57
C PHE A 118 2.18 -13.74 -3.97
N MET A 119 2.44 -12.88 -4.95
CA MET A 119 2.18 -13.13 -6.35
C MET A 119 3.48 -13.35 -7.13
N ASP A 120 3.57 -14.50 -7.80
CA ASP A 120 4.57 -14.77 -8.83
C ASP A 120 4.02 -14.29 -10.18
N ARG A 121 4.54 -13.16 -10.66
CA ARG A 121 4.05 -12.50 -11.87
C ARG A 121 4.45 -13.20 -13.17
N GLU A 122 5.42 -14.11 -13.11
CA GLU A 122 5.86 -14.92 -14.24
C GLU A 122 5.00 -16.18 -14.38
N ASN A 123 4.30 -16.57 -13.31
CA ASN A 123 3.38 -17.71 -13.30
C ASN A 123 1.92 -17.24 -13.36
N LEU A 124 1.33 -17.27 -14.56
CA LEU A 124 -0.05 -16.82 -14.79
C LEU A 124 -1.07 -17.59 -13.93
N ARG A 125 -0.87 -18.91 -13.75
CA ARG A 125 -1.79 -19.74 -12.95
C ARG A 125 -1.76 -19.34 -11.48
N GLN A 126 -0.58 -19.14 -10.92
CA GLN A 126 -0.40 -18.72 -9.54
C GLN A 126 -0.90 -17.27 -9.35
N SER A 127 -0.63 -16.36 -10.30
CA SER A 127 -1.18 -15.02 -10.28
C SER A 127 -2.72 -15.01 -10.25
N MET A 128 -3.37 -15.88 -11.03
CA MET A 128 -4.83 -16.01 -11.02
C MET A 128 -5.36 -16.58 -9.70
N GLN A 129 -4.63 -17.51 -9.07
CA GLN A 129 -4.97 -18.02 -7.75
C GLN A 129 -4.94 -16.89 -6.70
N VAL A 130 -3.87 -16.11 -6.65
CA VAL A 130 -3.75 -14.96 -5.71
C VAL A 130 -4.84 -13.92 -5.94
N ILE A 131 -5.23 -13.65 -7.20
CA ILE A 131 -6.36 -12.77 -7.51
C ILE A 131 -7.67 -13.31 -6.92
N ASN A 132 -7.89 -14.64 -6.95
CA ASN A 132 -9.07 -15.26 -6.35
C ASN A 132 -9.02 -15.17 -4.81
N GLU A 133 -7.88 -15.53 -4.20
CA GLU A 133 -7.69 -15.42 -2.74
C GLU A 133 -7.90 -13.99 -2.25
N ALA A 134 -7.37 -12.99 -2.97
CA ALA A 134 -7.60 -11.58 -2.66
C ALA A 134 -9.08 -11.19 -2.79
N ALA A 135 -9.78 -11.68 -3.82
CA ALA A 135 -11.21 -11.40 -3.99
C ALA A 135 -12.05 -12.05 -2.89
N ASP A 136 -11.68 -13.23 -2.44
CA ASP A 136 -12.38 -13.91 -1.32
C ASP A 136 -12.10 -13.21 0.01
N ALA A 137 -10.87 -12.76 0.26
CA ALA A 137 -10.53 -11.93 1.42
C ALA A 137 -11.37 -10.63 1.47
N VAL A 138 -11.59 -9.98 0.30
CA VAL A 138 -12.45 -8.79 0.21
C VAL A 138 -13.90 -9.11 0.54
N LYS A 139 -14.44 -10.23 0.06
CA LYS A 139 -15.81 -10.68 0.40
C LYS A 139 -15.98 -10.99 1.90
N GLU A 140 -14.89 -11.40 2.56
CA GLU A 140 -14.82 -11.60 4.01
C GLU A 140 -14.70 -10.29 4.80
N GLY A 141 -14.73 -9.14 4.14
CA GLY A 141 -14.63 -7.83 4.78
C GLY A 141 -13.22 -7.33 5.00
N LYS A 142 -12.19 -7.90 4.36
CA LYS A 142 -10.82 -7.41 4.43
C LYS A 142 -10.55 -6.39 3.32
N ASN A 143 -9.84 -5.32 3.64
CA ASN A 143 -9.38 -4.38 2.62
C ASN A 143 -8.08 -4.87 2.00
N VAL A 144 -7.95 -4.70 0.69
CA VAL A 144 -6.79 -5.18 -0.07
C VAL A 144 -6.11 -4.03 -0.79
N ILE A 145 -4.78 -3.98 -0.76
CA ILE A 145 -3.98 -3.10 -1.62
C ILE A 145 -3.34 -3.92 -2.72
N LEU A 146 -3.50 -3.47 -3.95
CA LEU A 146 -2.76 -3.99 -5.09
C LEU A 146 -2.26 -2.82 -5.94
N PHE A 147 -0.94 -2.76 -6.17
CA PHE A 147 -0.31 -1.79 -7.08
C PHE A 147 -0.52 -2.22 -8.54
N PRO A 148 -1.39 -1.55 -9.31
CA PRO A 148 -1.80 -2.05 -10.62
C PRO A 148 -0.70 -1.89 -11.69
N GLU A 149 0.30 -1.05 -11.46
CA GLU A 149 1.49 -0.95 -12.32
C GLU A 149 2.30 -2.26 -12.36
N GLY A 150 2.21 -3.05 -11.30
CA GLY A 150 2.92 -4.30 -11.17
C GLY A 150 4.43 -4.16 -10.93
N THR A 151 4.99 -2.96 -10.94
CA THR A 151 6.37 -2.64 -10.59
C THR A 151 6.48 -1.18 -10.20
N ARG A 152 7.57 -0.79 -9.52
CA ARG A 152 7.83 0.61 -9.20
C ARG A 152 8.13 1.40 -10.47
N SER A 153 7.57 2.59 -10.61
CA SER A 153 7.76 3.44 -11.79
C SER A 153 9.23 3.88 -11.92
N ARG A 154 9.89 4.18 -10.80
CA ARG A 154 11.25 4.75 -10.74
C ARG A 154 11.41 6.04 -11.57
N LYS A 155 10.28 6.72 -11.84
CA LYS A 155 10.20 7.95 -12.64
C LYS A 155 9.55 9.07 -11.81
N GLY A 156 9.87 9.13 -10.51
CA GLY A 156 9.28 10.13 -9.63
C GLY A 156 7.76 9.97 -9.54
N ASN A 157 7.03 11.04 -9.78
CA ASN A 157 5.57 11.08 -9.76
C ASN A 157 4.91 10.57 -11.06
N GLN A 158 5.69 10.17 -12.07
CA GLN A 158 5.13 9.63 -13.32
C GLN A 158 4.64 8.20 -13.15
N LEU A 159 3.45 7.91 -13.66
CA LEU A 159 2.83 6.59 -13.63
C LEU A 159 3.29 5.69 -14.77
N LEU A 160 3.29 4.39 -14.52
CA LEU A 160 3.28 3.38 -15.57
C LEU A 160 1.84 3.02 -15.96
N GLU A 161 1.71 2.13 -16.95
CA GLU A 161 0.41 1.60 -17.35
C GLU A 161 -0.18 0.70 -16.26
N PHE A 162 -1.46 0.88 -15.97
CA PHE A 162 -2.20 0.04 -15.04
C PHE A 162 -2.65 -1.24 -15.72
N LYS A 163 -2.21 -2.38 -15.19
CA LYS A 163 -2.53 -3.71 -15.71
C LYS A 163 -3.99 -4.05 -15.41
N SER A 164 -4.77 -4.21 -16.45
CA SER A 164 -6.21 -4.52 -16.35
C SER A 164 -6.52 -5.78 -15.53
N GLY A 165 -5.62 -6.77 -15.55
CA GLY A 165 -5.73 -7.99 -14.75
C GLY A 165 -5.81 -7.75 -13.24
N SER A 166 -5.23 -6.65 -12.75
CA SER A 166 -5.28 -6.26 -11.33
C SER A 166 -6.71 -6.00 -10.84
N PHE A 167 -7.55 -5.45 -11.70
CA PHE A 167 -8.94 -5.08 -11.37
C PHE A 167 -9.90 -6.27 -11.29
N LYS A 168 -9.45 -7.47 -11.67
CA LYS A 168 -10.25 -8.70 -11.51
C LYS A 168 -10.60 -9.00 -10.04
N ILE A 169 -9.82 -8.52 -9.07
CA ILE A 169 -10.16 -8.65 -7.65
C ILE A 169 -11.49 -7.94 -7.39
N ALA A 170 -11.59 -6.66 -7.72
CA ALA A 170 -12.79 -5.87 -7.48
C ALA A 170 -14.01 -6.38 -8.24
N VAL A 171 -13.84 -6.75 -9.53
CA VAL A 171 -14.93 -7.31 -10.34
C VAL A 171 -15.46 -8.62 -9.74
N LYS A 172 -14.56 -9.52 -9.29
CA LYS A 172 -14.96 -10.80 -8.68
C LYS A 172 -15.58 -10.62 -7.27
N ALA A 173 -15.09 -9.68 -6.50
CA ALA A 173 -15.62 -9.38 -5.19
C ALA A 173 -16.87 -8.50 -5.23
N LYS A 174 -17.14 -7.81 -6.35
CA LYS A 174 -18.21 -6.82 -6.51
C LYS A 174 -18.15 -5.71 -5.45
N CYS A 175 -16.93 -5.21 -5.17
CA CYS A 175 -16.62 -4.33 -4.06
C CYS A 175 -16.25 -2.91 -4.52
N PRO A 176 -16.23 -1.92 -3.64
CA PRO A 176 -15.73 -0.60 -3.98
C PRO A 176 -14.25 -0.63 -4.42
N ILE A 177 -13.94 0.13 -5.47
CA ILE A 177 -12.58 0.44 -5.94
C ILE A 177 -12.20 1.82 -5.38
N VAL A 178 -11.12 1.89 -4.62
CA VAL A 178 -10.59 3.15 -4.09
C VAL A 178 -9.29 3.48 -4.84
N PRO A 179 -9.30 4.43 -5.79
CA PRO A 179 -8.06 4.93 -6.35
C PRO A 179 -7.27 5.68 -5.28
N VAL A 180 -5.94 5.50 -5.24
CA VAL A 180 -5.07 6.21 -4.28
C VAL A 180 -3.92 6.85 -5.02
N ALA A 181 -3.70 8.15 -4.83
CA ALA A 181 -2.56 8.83 -5.40
C ALA A 181 -1.47 9.03 -4.33
N LEU A 182 -0.29 8.51 -4.61
CA LEU A 182 0.92 8.69 -3.82
C LEU A 182 1.81 9.72 -4.50
N ILE A 183 2.23 10.74 -3.75
CA ILE A 183 3.06 11.82 -4.25
C ILE A 183 4.32 11.90 -3.41
N ASP A 184 5.47 11.92 -4.09
CA ASP A 184 6.81 12.07 -3.51
C ASP A 184 7.26 10.96 -2.55
N THR A 185 6.53 9.86 -2.45
CA THR A 185 6.87 8.75 -1.54
C THR A 185 8.23 8.11 -1.89
N TYR A 186 8.64 8.09 -3.17
CA TYR A 186 9.96 7.62 -3.58
C TYR A 186 11.09 8.43 -2.94
N LYS A 187 10.89 9.72 -2.65
CA LYS A 187 11.91 10.61 -2.05
C LYS A 187 12.36 10.12 -0.68
N ALA A 188 11.52 9.35 0.03
CA ALA A 188 11.85 8.87 1.36
C ALA A 188 13.08 7.95 1.37
N PHE A 189 13.21 7.03 0.40
CA PHE A 189 14.27 6.02 0.41
C PHE A 189 15.20 6.04 -0.82
N ASP A 190 14.75 6.60 -1.94
CA ASP A 190 15.44 6.47 -3.22
C ASP A 190 16.37 7.67 -3.54
N THR A 191 16.16 8.86 -2.95
CA THR A 191 16.97 10.06 -3.23
C THR A 191 18.24 10.19 -2.40
N GLY A 192 18.38 9.43 -1.30
CA GLY A 192 19.52 9.55 -0.39
C GLY A 192 19.56 10.81 0.47
N SER A 193 18.59 11.73 0.36
CA SER A 193 18.44 12.92 1.20
C SER A 193 17.93 12.55 2.60
N ILE A 194 18.31 13.34 3.61
CA ILE A 194 17.82 13.28 4.99
C ILE A 194 17.09 14.56 5.41
N GLU A 195 16.99 15.53 4.50
CA GLU A 195 16.25 16.77 4.72
C GLU A 195 14.77 16.50 5.05
N PRO A 196 14.08 17.40 5.76
CA PRO A 196 12.65 17.29 5.97
C PRO A 196 11.91 16.98 4.67
N LEU A 197 11.02 16.04 4.71
CA LEU A 197 10.28 15.56 3.54
C LEU A 197 8.80 15.45 3.88
N THR A 198 7.97 16.09 3.09
CA THR A 198 6.53 15.84 3.08
C THR A 198 6.18 14.93 1.92
N VAL A 199 5.42 13.87 2.20
CA VAL A 199 4.83 12.97 1.21
C VAL A 199 3.32 13.01 1.36
N GLN A 200 2.60 12.80 0.26
CA GLN A 200 1.14 12.89 0.29
C GLN A 200 0.50 11.56 -0.09
N VAL A 201 -0.61 11.24 0.58
CA VAL A 201 -1.48 10.11 0.29
C VAL A 201 -2.89 10.64 0.09
N HIS A 202 -3.42 10.55 -1.13
CA HIS A 202 -4.76 10.99 -1.47
C HIS A 202 -5.66 9.79 -1.70
N PHE A 203 -6.69 9.63 -0.87
CA PHE A 203 -7.77 8.66 -1.07
C PHE A 203 -8.86 9.31 -1.92
N LEU A 204 -9.01 8.85 -3.16
CA LEU A 204 -9.95 9.44 -4.11
C LEU A 204 -11.34 8.85 -3.93
N LYS A 205 -12.35 9.51 -4.50
CA LYS A 205 -13.73 9.03 -4.46
C LYS A 205 -13.79 7.59 -4.98
N PRO A 206 -14.40 6.66 -4.23
CA PRO A 206 -14.50 5.27 -4.65
C PRO A 206 -15.40 5.14 -5.88
N MET A 207 -15.15 4.10 -6.66
CA MET A 207 -16.08 3.61 -7.68
C MET A 207 -16.82 2.42 -7.07
N TYR A 208 -18.12 2.53 -6.91
CA TYR A 208 -18.96 1.43 -6.42
C TYR A 208 -19.32 0.46 -7.55
N TYR A 209 -19.67 -0.79 -7.21
CA TYR A 209 -19.86 -1.86 -8.18
C TYR A 209 -20.84 -1.47 -9.30
N ASP A 210 -21.93 -0.80 -8.98
CA ASP A 210 -22.94 -0.37 -9.98
C ASP A 210 -22.39 0.62 -11.01
N GLU A 211 -21.32 1.36 -10.69
CA GLU A 211 -20.68 2.30 -11.62
C GLU A 211 -19.77 1.61 -12.63
N TYR A 212 -19.28 0.40 -12.33
CA TYR A 212 -18.29 -0.27 -13.19
C TYR A 212 -18.66 -1.70 -13.59
N LYS A 213 -19.80 -2.24 -13.15
CA LYS A 213 -20.21 -3.64 -13.42
C LYS A 213 -20.27 -4.00 -14.91
N ASP A 214 -20.61 -3.03 -15.75
CA ASP A 214 -20.73 -3.19 -17.19
C ASP A 214 -19.44 -2.80 -17.96
N MET A 215 -18.42 -2.31 -17.25
CA MET A 215 -17.13 -1.93 -17.84
C MET A 215 -16.22 -3.13 -18.00
N LYS A 216 -15.40 -3.12 -19.07
CA LYS A 216 -14.28 -4.05 -19.19
C LYS A 216 -13.18 -3.66 -18.18
N THR A 217 -12.39 -4.64 -17.72
CA THR A 217 -11.28 -4.36 -16.80
C THR A 217 -10.24 -3.38 -17.37
N THR A 218 -10.13 -3.28 -18.68
CA THR A 218 -9.28 -2.28 -19.36
C THR A 218 -9.83 -0.86 -19.21
N GLU A 219 -11.14 -0.69 -19.24
CA GLU A 219 -11.82 0.60 -19.06
C GLU A 219 -11.73 1.04 -17.59
N ILE A 220 -11.94 0.09 -16.65
CA ILE A 220 -11.74 0.35 -15.20
C ILE A 220 -10.30 0.79 -14.93
N ALA A 221 -9.32 0.10 -15.51
CA ALA A 221 -7.91 0.43 -15.33
C ALA A 221 -7.58 1.84 -15.85
N ALA A 222 -8.11 2.20 -17.03
CA ALA A 222 -7.91 3.51 -17.61
C ALA A 222 -8.54 4.62 -16.76
N GLU A 223 -9.76 4.41 -16.25
CA GLU A 223 -10.45 5.39 -15.40
C GLU A 223 -9.75 5.59 -14.05
N VAL A 224 -9.34 4.51 -13.38
CA VAL A 224 -8.60 4.60 -12.12
C VAL A 224 -7.26 5.31 -12.33
N LYS A 225 -6.53 4.95 -13.41
CA LYS A 225 -5.26 5.62 -13.76
C LYS A 225 -5.47 7.11 -14.01
N ARG A 226 -6.49 7.49 -14.79
CA ARG A 226 -6.82 8.89 -15.09
C ARG A 226 -7.03 9.70 -13.81
N ARG A 227 -7.85 9.19 -12.87
CA ARG A 227 -8.12 9.88 -11.59
C ARG A 227 -6.84 10.06 -10.77
N VAL A 228 -6.01 9.02 -10.67
CA VAL A 228 -4.73 9.09 -9.95
C VAL A 228 -3.79 10.09 -10.63
N GLU A 229 -3.69 10.04 -11.96
CA GLU A 229 -2.82 10.93 -12.74
C GLU A 229 -3.23 12.40 -12.61
N GLU A 230 -4.52 12.71 -12.68
CA GLU A 230 -5.05 14.06 -12.50
C GLU A 230 -4.72 14.62 -11.12
N THR A 231 -4.89 13.80 -10.06
CA THR A 231 -4.53 14.20 -8.69
C THR A 231 -3.04 14.47 -8.55
N ILE A 232 -2.19 13.62 -9.15
CA ILE A 232 -0.73 13.85 -9.11
C ILE A 232 -0.37 15.13 -9.86
N LYS A 233 -1.01 15.42 -11.00
CA LYS A 233 -0.79 16.67 -11.75
C LYS A 233 -1.19 17.90 -10.95
N GLU A 234 -2.29 17.83 -10.21
CA GLU A 234 -2.81 18.92 -9.42
C GLU A 234 -1.93 19.25 -8.20
N TYR A 235 -1.46 18.21 -7.48
CA TYR A 235 -0.80 18.38 -6.18
C TYR A 235 0.69 18.03 -6.17
N GLY A 236 1.20 17.27 -7.12
CA GLY A 236 2.57 16.75 -7.10
C GLY A 236 3.58 17.51 -7.96
N GLY A 237 3.11 18.35 -8.83
CA GLY A 237 3.97 18.92 -9.89
C GLY A 237 4.54 17.84 -10.82
N TRP A 238 4.70 18.17 -12.10
CA TRP A 238 5.44 17.33 -13.04
C TRP A 238 6.85 17.93 -13.18
N ASP A 239 7.84 17.28 -12.57
CA ASP A 239 9.25 17.56 -12.87
C ASP A 239 9.66 16.84 -14.16
#